data_6a9aaaaa7f3f2456d0b5014314ce6782
#
_entry.id   6a9aaaaa7f3f2456d0b5014314ce6782
#
_cell.length_a   1.000
_cell.length_b   1.000
_cell.length_c   1.000
_cell.angle_alpha   90.00
_cell.angle_beta   90.00
_cell.angle_gamma   90.00
#
_symmetry.space_group_name_H-M   'P 1'
#
loop_
_entity.id
_entity.type
_entity.pdbx_description
1 polymer ?
#
loop_
_entity_poly.entity_id
_entity_poly.type
_entity_poly.pdbx_seq_one_letter_code
_entity_poly.pdbx_strand_id
1 'polypeptide(L)'
;AVFLAQDKQGMEDIANGVDVHQYTANIIGCSRQDAKAHTFKPLYGGMMGKKKEKEYYQKFLEKYENIAEWHKKLEDTAIKSKIVRLPSGREYYFPNIYRRKDGSSTQSTAVKNYPVQGFATADIVPIACINVWNLLKQNNMKTLLINTVHDSVILDVHPEEYSQVLDCLNQGFSGIKESLKERFDCDLNVPLDFEIKSGSNWLDLSTDL
;
A
#
# COMPACT_ATOMS: atom_id res chain seq x y z
N ALA A 1 -0.25 -5.73 0.19
CA ALA A 1 -0.21 -7.15 0.64
C ALA A 1 -0.80 -8.06 -0.44
N VAL A 2 -2.08 -7.88 -0.84
CA VAL A 2 -2.78 -8.74 -1.81
C VAL A 2 -1.97 -8.99 -3.08
N PHE A 3 -1.49 -7.92 -3.72
CA PHE A 3 -0.61 -8.01 -4.89
C PHE A 3 0.70 -8.77 -4.60
N LEU A 4 1.41 -8.42 -3.54
CA LEU A 4 2.70 -9.05 -3.21
C LEU A 4 2.57 -10.55 -2.87
N ALA A 5 1.44 -10.93 -2.28
CA ALA A 5 1.10 -12.32 -1.98
C ALA A 5 0.46 -13.07 -3.16
N GLN A 6 0.04 -12.36 -4.20
CA GLN A 6 -0.81 -12.88 -5.29
C GLN A 6 -2.04 -13.62 -4.74
N ASP A 7 -2.71 -12.97 -3.75
CA ASP A 7 -3.87 -13.57 -3.08
C ASP A 7 -5.13 -13.44 -3.94
N LYS A 8 -5.62 -14.56 -4.43
CA LYS A 8 -6.74 -14.61 -5.37
C LYS A 8 -8.03 -14.07 -4.77
N GLN A 9 -8.35 -14.47 -3.53
CA GLN A 9 -9.55 -14.01 -2.85
C GLN A 9 -9.47 -12.50 -2.56
N GLY A 10 -8.29 -12.01 -2.17
CA GLY A 10 -8.06 -10.59 -1.96
C GLY A 10 -8.20 -9.77 -3.24
N MET A 11 -7.71 -10.28 -4.38
CA MET A 11 -7.89 -9.64 -5.69
C MET A 11 -9.36 -9.59 -6.10
N GLU A 12 -10.11 -10.68 -5.88
CA GLU A 12 -11.54 -10.75 -6.15
C GLU A 12 -12.33 -9.79 -5.26
N ASP A 13 -12.04 -9.74 -3.97
CA ASP A 13 -12.67 -8.81 -3.04
C ASP A 13 -12.44 -7.34 -3.46
N ILE A 14 -11.22 -6.99 -3.88
CA ILE A 14 -10.90 -5.64 -4.38
C ILE A 14 -11.66 -5.35 -5.67
N ALA A 15 -11.69 -6.29 -6.63
CA ALA A 15 -12.38 -6.12 -7.90
C ALA A 15 -13.91 -5.95 -7.71
N ASN A 16 -14.47 -6.60 -6.69
CA ASN A 16 -15.89 -6.49 -6.33
C ASN A 16 -16.22 -5.29 -5.41
N GLY A 17 -15.24 -4.44 -5.08
CA GLY A 17 -15.45 -3.27 -4.21
C GLY A 17 -15.81 -3.63 -2.77
N VAL A 18 -15.35 -4.77 -2.25
CA VAL A 18 -15.63 -5.20 -0.87
C VAL A 18 -14.98 -4.26 0.13
N ASP A 19 -15.79 -3.62 0.96
CA ASP A 19 -15.28 -2.83 2.08
C ASP A 19 -14.78 -3.73 3.21
N VAL A 20 -13.49 -4.06 3.16
CA VAL A 20 -12.82 -4.95 4.12
C VAL A 20 -12.88 -4.38 5.55
N HIS A 21 -12.90 -3.07 5.71
CA HIS A 21 -13.02 -2.44 7.04
C HIS A 21 -14.42 -2.60 7.62
N GLN A 22 -15.46 -2.45 6.79
CA GLN A 22 -16.84 -2.70 7.22
C GLN A 22 -17.06 -4.18 7.53
N TYR A 23 -16.51 -5.08 6.71
CA TYR A 23 -16.53 -6.51 6.98
C TYR A 23 -15.88 -6.85 8.34
N THR A 24 -14.70 -6.27 8.62
CA THR A 24 -14.01 -6.40 9.90
C THR A 24 -14.85 -5.87 11.07
N ALA A 25 -15.44 -4.68 10.90
CA ALA A 25 -16.30 -4.05 11.91
C ALA A 25 -17.47 -4.94 12.32
N ASN A 26 -18.13 -5.54 11.34
CA ASN A 26 -19.26 -6.44 11.56
C ASN A 26 -18.89 -7.70 12.36
N ILE A 27 -17.69 -8.26 12.12
CA ILE A 27 -17.23 -9.47 12.83
C ILE A 27 -16.80 -9.16 14.27
N ILE A 28 -16.01 -8.10 14.45
CA ILE A 28 -15.47 -7.74 15.77
C ILE A 28 -16.54 -7.06 16.65
N GLY A 29 -17.50 -6.36 16.03
CA GLY A 29 -18.52 -5.58 16.71
C GLY A 29 -18.01 -4.21 17.17
N CYS A 30 -17.34 -3.48 16.26
CA CYS A 30 -16.83 -2.13 16.52
C CYS A 30 -17.22 -1.18 15.37
N SER A 31 -16.84 0.11 15.47
CA SER A 31 -17.05 1.05 14.37
C SER A 31 -16.14 0.73 13.17
N ARG A 32 -16.54 1.15 11.95
CA ARG A 32 -15.70 1.01 10.76
C ARG A 32 -14.33 1.70 10.92
N GLN A 33 -14.31 2.83 11.64
CA GLN A 33 -13.06 3.56 11.92
C GLN A 33 -12.13 2.75 12.83
N ASP A 34 -12.65 2.16 13.90
CA ASP A 34 -11.86 1.31 14.80
C ASP A 34 -11.41 0.02 14.10
N ALA A 35 -12.23 -0.49 13.20
CA ALA A 35 -11.93 -1.71 12.44
C ALA A 35 -10.71 -1.57 11.53
N LYS A 36 -10.32 -0.36 11.10
CA LYS A 36 -9.12 -0.14 10.29
C LYS A 36 -7.87 -0.74 10.93
N ALA A 37 -7.64 -0.47 12.22
CA ALA A 37 -6.50 -1.02 12.95
C ALA A 37 -6.52 -2.56 13.00
N HIS A 38 -7.71 -3.15 13.16
CA HIS A 38 -7.88 -4.60 13.19
C HIS A 38 -7.71 -5.24 11.82
N THR A 39 -8.12 -4.57 10.74
CA THR A 39 -7.91 -5.05 9.36
C THR A 39 -6.42 -5.09 9.01
N PHE A 40 -5.67 -4.04 9.34
CA PHE A 40 -4.25 -3.99 9.04
C PHE A 40 -3.39 -4.94 9.87
N LYS A 41 -3.84 -5.27 11.10
CA LYS A 41 -3.06 -6.08 12.02
C LYS A 41 -2.67 -7.46 11.48
N PRO A 42 -3.60 -8.30 10.96
CA PRO A 42 -3.23 -9.57 10.35
C PRO A 42 -2.46 -9.41 9.03
N LEU A 43 -2.71 -8.34 8.24
CA LEU A 43 -1.93 -8.03 7.04
C LEU A 43 -0.44 -7.85 7.33
N TYR A 44 -0.10 -7.36 8.53
CA TYR A 44 1.28 -7.21 9.00
C TYR A 44 1.73 -8.33 9.94
N GLY A 45 0.98 -9.43 9.99
CA GLY A 45 1.30 -10.61 10.78
C GLY A 45 1.05 -10.48 12.28
N GLY A 46 0.30 -9.47 12.71
CA GLY A 46 -0.09 -9.28 14.10
C GLY A 46 -1.27 -10.19 14.47
N MET A 47 -1.10 -11.03 15.49
CA MET A 47 -2.12 -11.99 15.97
C MET A 47 -2.53 -11.76 17.42
N MET A 48 -1.96 -10.74 18.08
CA MET A 48 -2.24 -10.45 19.49
C MET A 48 -3.47 -9.57 19.67
N GLY A 49 -4.31 -9.91 20.65
CA GLY A 49 -5.53 -9.15 20.93
C GLY A 49 -6.45 -9.88 21.88
N LYS A 50 -7.66 -9.34 22.10
CA LYS A 50 -8.75 -10.00 22.84
C LYS A 50 -9.23 -11.23 22.09
N LYS A 51 -10.02 -12.09 22.72
CA LYS A 51 -10.48 -13.37 22.15
C LYS A 51 -11.12 -13.18 20.76
N LYS A 52 -12.13 -12.29 20.64
CA LYS A 52 -12.81 -12.01 19.36
C LYS A 52 -11.86 -11.49 18.27
N GLU A 53 -10.89 -10.65 18.64
CA GLU A 53 -9.90 -10.13 17.70
C GLU A 53 -8.99 -11.24 17.18
N LYS A 54 -8.52 -12.14 18.03
CA LYS A 54 -7.72 -13.31 17.66
C LYS A 54 -8.50 -14.26 16.74
N GLU A 55 -9.77 -14.51 17.04
CA GLU A 55 -10.66 -15.31 16.20
C GLU A 55 -10.84 -14.68 14.82
N TYR A 56 -10.98 -13.33 14.76
CA TYR A 56 -11.03 -12.62 13.49
C TYR A 56 -9.71 -12.72 12.71
N TYR A 57 -8.55 -12.52 13.37
CA TYR A 57 -7.25 -12.60 12.69
C TYR A 57 -7.00 -14.00 12.10
N GLN A 58 -7.44 -15.04 12.80
CA GLN A 58 -7.37 -16.41 12.30
C GLN A 58 -8.25 -16.58 11.05
N LYS A 59 -9.51 -16.17 11.11
CA LYS A 59 -10.43 -16.20 9.96
C LYS A 59 -9.96 -15.36 8.78
N PHE A 60 -9.29 -14.23 9.06
CA PHE A 60 -8.68 -13.40 8.02
C PHE A 60 -7.61 -14.17 7.25
N LEU A 61 -6.71 -14.85 7.94
CA LEU A 61 -5.66 -15.66 7.31
C LEU A 61 -6.22 -16.93 6.64
N GLU A 62 -7.31 -17.49 7.14
CA GLU A 62 -8.03 -18.58 6.47
C GLU A 62 -8.71 -18.11 5.18
N LYS A 63 -9.29 -16.89 5.17
CA LYS A 63 -9.89 -16.30 3.98
C LYS A 63 -8.84 -15.94 2.91
N TYR A 64 -7.70 -15.36 3.34
CA TYR A 64 -6.61 -14.91 2.47
C TYR A 64 -5.40 -15.84 2.62
N GLU A 65 -5.55 -17.06 2.15
CA GLU A 65 -4.56 -18.14 2.33
C GLU A 65 -3.20 -17.81 1.73
N ASN A 66 -3.18 -17.16 0.56
CA ASN A 66 -1.92 -16.78 -0.09
C ASN A 66 -1.17 -15.70 0.70
N ILE A 67 -1.86 -14.83 1.44
CA ILE A 67 -1.21 -13.88 2.36
C ILE A 67 -0.55 -14.65 3.50
N ALA A 68 -1.23 -15.63 4.09
CA ALA A 68 -0.66 -16.46 5.16
C ALA A 68 0.58 -17.23 4.69
N GLU A 69 0.52 -17.84 3.50
CA GLU A 69 1.66 -18.56 2.90
C GLU A 69 2.81 -17.60 2.56
N TRP A 70 2.51 -16.44 1.99
CA TRP A 70 3.49 -15.42 1.70
C TRP A 70 4.21 -14.91 2.95
N HIS A 71 3.49 -14.69 4.05
CA HIS A 71 4.08 -14.34 5.35
C HIS A 71 5.12 -15.38 5.82
N LYS A 72 4.80 -16.67 5.67
CA LYS A 72 5.72 -17.75 6.01
C LYS A 72 6.94 -17.74 5.11
N LYS A 73 6.75 -17.61 3.79
CA LYS A 73 7.84 -17.52 2.81
C LYS A 73 8.77 -16.33 3.09
N LEU A 74 8.21 -15.16 3.45
CA LEU A 74 9.00 -13.99 3.82
C LEU A 74 9.90 -14.25 5.02
N GLU A 75 9.35 -14.84 6.09
CA GLU A 75 10.13 -15.16 7.29
C GLU A 75 11.24 -16.18 6.99
N ASP A 76 10.92 -17.25 6.28
CA ASP A 76 11.90 -18.29 5.92
C ASP A 76 13.01 -17.72 5.02
N THR A 77 12.65 -16.86 4.06
CA THR A 77 13.61 -16.16 3.20
C THR A 77 14.50 -15.23 4.02
N ALA A 78 13.91 -14.39 4.87
CA ALA A 78 14.67 -13.45 5.70
C ALA A 78 15.59 -14.17 6.68
N ILE A 79 15.17 -15.30 7.28
CA ILE A 79 16.02 -16.12 8.17
C ILE A 79 17.21 -16.69 7.42
N LYS A 80 16.99 -17.17 6.19
CA LYS A 80 18.03 -17.83 5.36
C LYS A 80 18.99 -16.83 4.76
N SER A 81 18.50 -15.78 4.10
CA SER A 81 19.30 -14.85 3.30
C SER A 81 19.61 -13.53 4.02
N LYS A 82 18.91 -13.22 5.11
CA LYS A 82 18.92 -11.92 5.79
C LYS A 82 18.37 -10.76 4.95
N ILE A 83 17.81 -11.06 3.78
CA ILE A 83 17.31 -10.07 2.82
C ILE A 83 15.90 -10.46 2.37
N VAL A 84 15.03 -9.45 2.29
CA VAL A 84 13.74 -9.54 1.59
C VAL A 84 13.78 -8.54 0.44
N ARG A 85 13.48 -9.00 -0.77
CA ARG A 85 13.49 -8.19 -1.98
C ARG A 85 12.07 -7.94 -2.49
N LEU A 86 11.79 -6.70 -2.90
CA LEU A 86 10.55 -6.30 -3.57
C LEU A 86 10.61 -6.52 -5.09
N PRO A 87 9.47 -6.52 -5.80
CA PRO A 87 9.44 -6.54 -7.26
C PRO A 87 10.24 -5.40 -7.92
N SER A 88 10.30 -4.23 -7.28
CA SER A 88 11.12 -3.08 -7.70
C SER A 88 12.64 -3.30 -7.58
N GLY A 89 13.08 -4.44 -7.02
CA GLY A 89 14.48 -4.69 -6.70
C GLY A 89 14.96 -4.10 -5.36
N ARG A 90 14.10 -3.35 -4.65
CA ARG A 90 14.43 -2.82 -3.31
C ARG A 90 14.65 -3.95 -2.33
N GLU A 91 15.70 -3.84 -1.51
CA GLU A 91 16.08 -4.83 -0.52
C GLU A 91 15.91 -4.30 0.90
N TYR A 92 15.39 -5.14 1.78
CA TYR A 92 15.33 -4.93 3.23
C TYR A 92 16.24 -5.94 3.91
N TYR A 93 17.14 -5.45 4.74
CA TYR A 93 18.15 -6.25 5.43
C TYR A 93 17.75 -6.49 6.90
N PHE A 94 17.72 -7.77 7.30
CA PHE A 94 17.35 -8.24 8.64
C PHE A 94 18.48 -9.06 9.28
N PRO A 95 19.61 -8.44 9.66
CA PRO A 95 20.79 -9.18 10.10
C PRO A 95 20.55 -10.04 11.34
N ASN A 96 19.67 -9.58 12.23
CA ASN A 96 19.42 -10.18 13.54
C ASN A 96 18.15 -11.07 13.57
N ILE A 97 17.58 -11.41 12.40
CA ILE A 97 16.44 -12.31 12.37
C ILE A 97 16.87 -13.75 12.59
N TYR A 98 16.16 -14.45 13.45
CA TYR A 98 16.32 -15.90 13.67
C TYR A 98 15.02 -16.52 14.15
N ARG A 99 14.92 -17.85 14.05
CA ARG A 99 13.79 -18.61 14.58
C ARG A 99 14.05 -18.96 16.05
N ARG A 100 13.06 -18.67 16.90
CA ARG A 100 13.10 -19.00 18.34
C ARG A 100 12.82 -20.48 18.56
N LYS A 101 13.05 -20.96 19.79
CA LYS A 101 12.80 -22.36 20.19
C LYS A 101 11.30 -22.74 20.10
N ASP A 102 10.40 -21.78 20.26
CA ASP A 102 8.95 -21.96 20.14
C ASP A 102 8.46 -21.94 18.67
N GLY A 103 9.38 -21.88 17.70
CA GLY A 103 9.08 -21.81 16.26
C GLY A 103 8.74 -20.41 15.75
N SER A 104 8.57 -19.40 16.59
CA SER A 104 8.34 -18.01 16.15
C SER A 104 9.62 -17.37 15.63
N SER A 105 9.49 -16.33 14.80
CA SER A 105 10.63 -15.55 14.32
C SER A 105 10.80 -14.27 15.13
N THR A 106 12.05 -13.85 15.36
CA THR A 106 12.31 -12.46 15.74
C THR A 106 12.00 -11.55 14.55
N GLN A 107 11.65 -10.31 14.80
CA GLN A 107 11.35 -9.32 13.76
C GLN A 107 10.21 -9.71 12.77
N SER A 108 9.38 -10.69 13.11
CA SER A 108 8.30 -11.24 12.26
C SER A 108 7.40 -10.14 11.67
N THR A 109 6.95 -9.18 12.51
CA THR A 109 6.11 -8.06 12.05
C THR A 109 6.83 -7.14 11.08
N ALA A 110 8.10 -6.82 11.33
CA ALA A 110 8.88 -5.94 10.45
C ALA A 110 9.11 -6.58 9.08
N VAL A 111 9.42 -7.88 9.04
CA VAL A 111 9.60 -8.65 7.80
C VAL A 111 8.35 -8.67 6.92
N LYS A 112 7.16 -8.68 7.52
CA LYS A 112 5.87 -8.68 6.80
C LYS A 112 5.41 -7.26 6.44
N ASN A 113 5.68 -6.28 7.31
CA ASN A 113 5.22 -4.91 7.13
C ASN A 113 6.09 -4.13 6.13
N TYR A 114 7.42 -4.19 6.23
CA TYR A 114 8.32 -3.38 5.40
C TYR A 114 8.11 -3.58 3.90
N PRO A 115 7.93 -4.80 3.37
CA PRO A 115 7.63 -4.97 1.95
C PRO A 115 6.33 -4.29 1.52
N VAL A 116 5.27 -4.37 2.32
CA VAL A 116 3.97 -3.76 1.99
C VAL A 116 4.06 -2.25 2.00
N GLN A 117 4.57 -1.68 3.10
CA GLN A 117 4.71 -0.23 3.25
C GLN A 117 5.70 0.33 2.22
N GLY A 118 6.84 -0.32 2.05
CA GLY A 118 7.86 0.14 1.13
C GLY A 118 7.42 0.10 -0.33
N PHE A 119 6.71 -0.94 -0.77
CA PHE A 119 6.18 -0.97 -2.12
C PHE A 119 5.16 0.16 -2.36
N ALA A 120 4.27 0.41 -1.39
CA ALA A 120 3.28 1.47 -1.51
C ALA A 120 3.93 2.87 -1.48
N THR A 121 4.73 3.18 -0.46
CA THR A 121 5.19 4.55 -0.20
C THR A 121 6.55 4.89 -0.79
N ALA A 122 7.42 3.88 -0.98
CA ALA A 122 8.78 4.11 -1.48
C ALA A 122 8.98 3.70 -2.95
N ASP A 123 8.03 2.98 -3.55
CA ASP A 123 8.07 2.62 -4.97
C ASP A 123 6.92 3.27 -5.75
N ILE A 124 5.66 3.07 -5.36
CA ILE A 124 4.49 3.60 -6.09
C ILE A 124 4.42 5.14 -6.03
N VAL A 125 4.54 5.74 -4.84
CA VAL A 125 4.43 7.21 -4.69
C VAL A 125 5.52 7.95 -5.47
N PRO A 126 6.81 7.57 -5.42
CA PRO A 126 7.83 8.20 -6.26
C PRO A 126 7.57 8.07 -7.76
N ILE A 127 7.01 6.95 -8.23
CA ILE A 127 6.63 6.79 -9.64
C ILE A 127 5.51 7.77 -10.00
N ALA A 128 4.49 7.90 -9.16
CA ALA A 128 3.43 8.89 -9.33
C ALA A 128 4.02 10.31 -9.43
N CYS A 129 4.93 10.67 -8.52
CA CYS A 129 5.62 11.97 -8.56
C CYS A 129 6.40 12.19 -9.86
N ILE A 130 7.14 11.17 -10.32
CA ILE A 130 7.91 11.26 -11.57
C ILE A 130 6.99 11.44 -12.77
N ASN A 131 5.91 10.67 -12.85
CA ASN A 131 4.94 10.77 -13.94
C ASN A 131 4.31 12.17 -13.98
N VAL A 132 3.80 12.64 -12.86
CA VAL A 132 3.18 13.97 -12.74
C VAL A 132 4.20 15.06 -13.08
N TRP A 133 5.41 15.01 -12.48
CA TRP A 133 6.46 16.00 -12.73
C TRP A 133 6.84 16.07 -14.22
N ASN A 134 6.97 14.92 -14.89
CA ASN A 134 7.26 14.88 -16.33
C ASN A 134 6.15 15.56 -17.14
N LEU A 135 4.88 15.31 -16.82
CA LEU A 135 3.74 15.93 -17.49
C LEU A 135 3.70 17.44 -17.28
N LEU A 136 3.93 17.92 -16.04
CA LEU A 136 4.02 19.36 -15.75
C LEU A 136 5.14 20.02 -16.58
N LYS A 137 6.30 19.37 -16.69
CA LYS A 137 7.44 19.87 -17.48
C LYS A 137 7.16 19.86 -18.99
N GLN A 138 6.58 18.79 -19.52
CA GLN A 138 6.23 18.68 -20.94
C GLN A 138 5.23 19.75 -21.39
N ASN A 139 4.32 20.14 -20.49
CA ASN A 139 3.33 21.19 -20.73
C ASN A 139 3.82 22.59 -20.35
N ASN A 140 5.09 22.76 -19.96
CA ASN A 140 5.69 24.03 -19.52
C ASN A 140 4.90 24.74 -18.42
N MET A 141 4.36 23.99 -17.47
CA MET A 141 3.52 24.50 -16.42
C MET A 141 4.33 25.19 -15.31
N LYS A 142 3.74 26.20 -14.69
CA LYS A 142 4.28 26.94 -13.53
C LYS A 142 3.99 26.24 -12.22
N THR A 143 2.98 25.39 -12.19
CA THR A 143 2.59 24.54 -11.05
C THR A 143 3.77 23.71 -10.55
N LEU A 144 3.94 23.61 -9.24
CA LEU A 144 5.06 22.94 -8.59
C LEU A 144 4.60 21.74 -7.78
N LEU A 145 5.30 20.63 -7.92
CA LEU A 145 5.23 19.52 -6.98
C LEU A 145 6.12 19.89 -5.78
N ILE A 146 5.52 20.14 -4.62
CA ILE A 146 6.21 20.74 -3.48
C ILE A 146 6.51 19.78 -2.33
N ASN A 147 5.70 18.72 -2.17
CA ASN A 147 5.91 17.79 -1.05
C ASN A 147 5.24 16.44 -1.30
N THR A 148 5.62 15.46 -0.48
CA THR A 148 4.91 14.18 -0.31
C THR A 148 4.73 13.92 1.18
N VAL A 149 3.54 13.42 1.57
CA VAL A 149 3.26 13.03 2.95
C VAL A 149 2.65 11.64 2.94
N HIS A 150 3.42 10.64 3.38
CA HIS A 150 3.07 9.22 3.36
C HIS A 150 2.71 8.73 1.94
N ASP A 151 1.42 8.65 1.65
CA ASP A 151 0.84 8.18 0.40
C ASP A 151 0.21 9.31 -0.44
N SER A 152 0.41 10.56 -0.05
CA SER A 152 -0.10 11.72 -0.77
C SER A 152 1.01 12.54 -1.44
N VAL A 153 0.64 13.15 -2.55
CA VAL A 153 1.47 14.08 -3.35
C VAL A 153 0.84 15.47 -3.29
N ILE A 154 1.65 16.50 -3.05
CA ILE A 154 1.17 17.85 -2.81
C ILE A 154 1.75 18.78 -3.87
N LEU A 155 0.85 19.56 -4.48
CA LEU A 155 1.17 20.53 -5.49
C LEU A 155 0.79 21.94 -5.03
N ASP A 156 1.61 22.91 -5.41
CA ASP A 156 1.25 24.34 -5.39
C ASP A 156 0.80 24.71 -6.81
N VAL A 157 -0.51 24.86 -6.97
CA VAL A 157 -1.15 24.96 -8.29
C VAL A 157 -1.26 26.42 -8.70
N HIS A 158 -0.70 26.78 -9.88
CA HIS A 158 -0.92 28.08 -10.48
C HIS A 158 -2.41 28.22 -10.88
N PRO A 159 -3.12 29.29 -10.46
CA PRO A 159 -4.57 29.38 -10.61
C PRO A 159 -5.08 29.19 -12.04
N GLU A 160 -4.34 29.67 -13.05
CA GLU A 160 -4.70 29.55 -14.45
C GLU A 160 -4.49 28.14 -15.02
N GLU A 161 -3.80 27.27 -14.31
CA GLU A 161 -3.42 25.94 -14.75
C GLU A 161 -4.27 24.82 -14.12
N TYR A 162 -5.23 25.17 -13.27
CA TYR A 162 -5.96 24.19 -12.46
C TYR A 162 -6.55 23.01 -13.26
N SER A 163 -7.28 23.28 -14.34
CA SER A 163 -7.84 22.22 -15.17
C SER A 163 -6.78 21.32 -15.80
N GLN A 164 -5.68 21.91 -16.30
CA GLN A 164 -4.58 21.16 -16.89
C GLN A 164 -3.83 20.32 -15.85
N VAL A 165 -3.74 20.79 -14.60
CA VAL A 165 -3.16 20.02 -13.49
C VAL A 165 -3.99 18.80 -13.18
N LEU A 166 -5.34 18.90 -13.18
CA LEU A 166 -6.21 17.74 -13.00
C LEU A 166 -5.98 16.69 -14.08
N ASP A 167 -5.83 17.11 -15.35
CA ASP A 167 -5.51 16.20 -16.45
C ASP A 167 -4.14 15.53 -16.25
N CYS A 168 -3.11 16.29 -15.85
CA CYS A 168 -1.78 15.76 -15.55
C CYS A 168 -1.80 14.77 -14.39
N LEU A 169 -2.57 15.04 -13.33
CA LEU A 169 -2.74 14.14 -12.19
C LEU A 169 -3.40 12.83 -12.64
N ASN A 170 -4.54 12.91 -13.32
CA ASN A 170 -5.27 11.76 -13.82
C ASN A 170 -4.39 10.90 -14.74
N GLN A 171 -3.69 11.51 -15.69
CA GLN A 171 -2.78 10.81 -16.59
C GLN A 171 -1.58 10.21 -15.86
N GLY A 172 -0.95 10.98 -14.96
CA GLY A 172 0.23 10.53 -14.22
C GLY A 172 -0.05 9.36 -13.29
N PHE A 173 -1.18 9.39 -12.59
CA PHE A 173 -1.59 8.30 -11.72
C PHE A 173 -2.06 7.08 -12.49
N SER A 174 -2.82 7.24 -13.57
CA SER A 174 -3.24 6.14 -14.44
C SER A 174 -2.05 5.42 -15.09
N GLY A 175 -0.96 6.13 -15.37
CA GLY A 175 0.27 5.58 -15.95
C GLY A 175 1.19 4.85 -14.98
N ILE A 176 0.84 4.76 -13.67
CA ILE A 176 1.73 4.12 -12.66
C ILE A 176 2.00 2.65 -13.00
N LYS A 177 0.99 1.90 -13.41
CA LYS A 177 1.13 0.47 -13.73
C LYS A 177 2.09 0.23 -14.89
N GLU A 178 1.98 1.04 -15.93
CA GLU A 178 2.85 1.01 -17.10
C GLU A 178 4.29 1.36 -16.70
N SER A 179 4.48 2.42 -15.93
CA SER A 179 5.79 2.80 -15.41
C SER A 179 6.43 1.74 -14.52
N LEU A 180 5.66 1.03 -13.71
CA LEU A 180 6.14 -0.11 -12.92
C LEU A 180 6.59 -1.27 -13.82
N LYS A 181 5.80 -1.56 -14.86
CA LYS A 181 6.12 -2.62 -15.83
C LYS A 181 7.40 -2.29 -16.60
N GLU A 182 7.50 -1.08 -17.14
CA GLU A 182 8.66 -0.64 -17.93
C GLU A 182 9.96 -0.59 -17.11
N ARG A 183 9.90 -0.06 -15.88
CA ARG A 183 11.10 0.18 -15.07
C ARG A 183 11.57 -1.04 -14.29
N PHE A 184 10.65 -1.89 -13.85
CA PHE A 184 10.93 -2.96 -12.90
C PHE A 184 10.43 -4.33 -13.36
N ASP A 185 9.85 -4.42 -14.56
CA ASP A 185 9.13 -5.62 -15.04
C ASP A 185 8.07 -6.11 -14.03
N CYS A 186 7.47 -5.16 -13.30
CA CYS A 186 6.48 -5.40 -12.26
C CYS A 186 5.07 -5.18 -12.81
N ASP A 187 4.33 -6.26 -13.00
CA ASP A 187 2.95 -6.24 -13.49
C ASP A 187 1.97 -6.11 -12.32
N LEU A 188 1.58 -4.89 -11.98
CA LEU A 188 0.66 -4.59 -10.88
C LEU A 188 -0.79 -4.90 -11.28
N ASN A 189 -1.23 -6.10 -10.99
CA ASN A 189 -2.53 -6.67 -11.40
C ASN A 189 -3.68 -6.40 -10.40
N VAL A 190 -3.58 -5.34 -9.61
CA VAL A 190 -4.67 -4.84 -8.74
C VAL A 190 -5.03 -3.41 -9.11
N PRO A 191 -6.27 -2.95 -8.89
CA PRO A 191 -6.62 -1.54 -9.06
C PRO A 191 -5.79 -0.64 -8.16
N LEU A 192 -5.50 0.57 -8.63
CA LEU A 192 -4.99 1.68 -7.82
C LEU A 192 -6.00 2.81 -7.94
N ASP A 193 -6.61 3.16 -6.83
CA ASP A 193 -7.49 4.32 -6.74
C ASP A 193 -6.73 5.48 -6.09
N PHE A 194 -7.08 6.69 -6.49
CA PHE A 194 -6.57 7.91 -5.92
C PHE A 194 -7.71 8.94 -5.80
N GLU A 195 -7.58 9.81 -4.84
CA GLU A 195 -8.52 10.90 -4.59
C GLU A 195 -7.77 12.23 -4.77
N ILE A 196 -8.35 13.15 -5.50
CA ILE A 196 -7.82 14.51 -5.63
C ILE A 196 -8.62 15.43 -4.69
N LYS A 197 -7.92 16.24 -3.94
CA LYS A 197 -8.49 17.29 -3.09
C LYS A 197 -7.82 18.59 -3.39
N SER A 198 -8.61 19.66 -3.52
CA SER A 198 -8.11 21.01 -3.68
C SER A 198 -8.67 21.97 -2.63
N GLY A 199 -8.00 23.08 -2.44
CA GLY A 199 -8.39 24.13 -1.52
C GLY A 199 -7.38 25.27 -1.51
N SER A 200 -7.78 26.42 -0.95
CA SER A 200 -6.90 27.60 -0.81
C SER A 200 -5.79 27.42 0.23
N ASN A 201 -5.94 26.45 1.09
CA ASN A 201 -4.96 26.04 2.10
C ASN A 201 -5.24 24.60 2.55
N TRP A 202 -4.35 24.03 3.37
CA TRP A 202 -4.45 22.63 3.82
C TRP A 202 -5.68 22.31 4.67
N LEU A 203 -6.25 23.30 5.36
CA LEU A 203 -7.42 23.11 6.22
C LEU A 203 -8.71 23.00 5.40
N ASP A 204 -8.78 23.71 4.27
CA ASP A 204 -9.99 23.87 3.44
C ASP A 204 -10.03 22.91 2.25
N LEU A 205 -9.28 21.80 2.32
CA LEU A 205 -9.27 20.80 1.25
C LEU A 205 -10.63 20.11 1.12
N SER A 206 -11.16 20.12 -0.11
CA SER A 206 -12.38 19.39 -0.50
C SER A 206 -12.08 18.46 -1.67
N THR A 207 -12.85 17.37 -1.78
CA THR A 207 -12.73 16.45 -2.91
C THR A 207 -13.15 17.12 -4.20
N ASP A 208 -12.30 17.07 -5.22
CA ASP A 208 -12.64 17.47 -6.58
C ASP A 208 -13.46 16.35 -7.24
N LEU A 209 -14.67 16.70 -7.69
CA LEU A 209 -15.62 15.81 -8.34
C LEU A 209 -15.27 15.59 -9.81
#